data_7fdb8ff7f5d2b7081c4861198c7da87d
#
_entry.id   7fdb8ff7f5d2b7081c4861198c7da87d
#
_cell.length_a   1.000
_cell.length_b   1.000
_cell.length_c   1.000
_cell.angle_alpha   90.00
_cell.angle_beta   90.00
_cell.angle_gamma   90.00
#
_symmetry.space_group_name_H-M   'P 1'
#
loop_
_entity.id
_entity.type
_entity.pdbx_description
1 polymer ?
#
loop_
_entity_poly.entity_id
_entity_poly.type
_entity_poly.pdbx_seq_one_letter_code
_entity_poly.pdbx_strand_id
1 'polypeptide(L)'
;MAAARYHDYRHASNPLSDGMIGEIPLVEFGADLHQHGGTRIVPLDNAAVLGCSGPATSPGLCANFVRIRGGEALVTDANTTSQLLFVMRGTGTSSAVDADGPPISWKAGDLFTLPARSRRLHAAHDDAALYWVHDEPLLRYLGVEATQRQFTPTLYRREAILEALEAVVRDPSSATANRLSVLLGNRLFPGTKTITHVLWAMFGLLPVGADQAPHRHQSVALDLVVDAQPGCYTMVGRTLAADGSIKDARRIDWQPHAAFVTPPGLWHSHHNQSGQPAHILPIQDAGLHTFLRTLNILFSRRRPDGTTEVADQAG
;
A
#
# COMPACT_ATOMS: atom_id res chain seq x y z
N MET A 1 7.26 -32.97 24.36
CA MET A 1 8.09 -33.55 23.28
C MET A 1 7.26 -34.07 22.08
N ALA A 2 5.93 -34.04 22.14
CA ALA A 2 5.06 -34.55 21.05
C ALA A 2 4.95 -33.64 19.80
N ALA A 3 5.48 -32.42 19.83
CA ALA A 3 5.35 -31.46 18.73
C ALA A 3 6.53 -31.47 17.73
N ALA A 4 7.64 -32.15 18.06
CA ALA A 4 8.79 -32.20 17.16
C ALA A 4 8.48 -33.03 15.91
N ARG A 5 8.78 -32.48 14.74
CA ARG A 5 8.71 -33.16 13.43
C ARG A 5 10.01 -32.95 12.68
N TYR A 6 10.40 -33.93 11.88
CA TYR A 6 11.60 -33.91 11.05
C TYR A 6 11.18 -34.10 9.61
N HIS A 7 11.57 -33.17 8.74
CA HIS A 7 11.26 -33.22 7.32
C HIS A 7 12.54 -33.51 6.53
N ASP A 8 12.42 -34.31 5.48
CA ASP A 8 13.49 -34.49 4.51
C ASP A 8 13.65 -33.20 3.71
N TYR A 9 14.80 -32.54 3.85
CA TYR A 9 15.08 -31.26 3.19
C TYR A 9 14.93 -31.32 1.68
N ARG A 10 15.19 -32.48 1.05
CA ARG A 10 15.04 -32.67 -0.41
C ARG A 10 13.59 -32.44 -0.88
N HIS A 11 12.61 -32.65 0.00
CA HIS A 11 11.18 -32.55 -0.29
C HIS A 11 10.50 -31.37 0.44
N ALA A 12 11.21 -30.65 1.30
CA ALA A 12 10.67 -29.56 2.12
C ALA A 12 11.52 -28.28 2.07
N SER A 13 12.35 -28.13 1.03
CA SER A 13 13.30 -27.00 0.94
C SER A 13 12.64 -25.66 0.58
N ASN A 14 11.50 -25.69 -0.09
CA ASN A 14 10.79 -24.49 -0.52
C ASN A 14 9.27 -24.60 -0.29
N PRO A 15 8.77 -24.30 0.93
CA PRO A 15 7.35 -24.43 1.25
C PRO A 15 6.40 -23.60 0.39
N LEU A 16 6.86 -22.49 -0.20
CA LEU A 16 6.03 -21.67 -1.10
C LEU A 16 5.82 -22.37 -2.45
N SER A 17 6.88 -22.91 -3.06
CA SER A 17 6.76 -23.62 -4.34
C SER A 17 6.06 -24.96 -4.21
N ASP A 18 6.14 -25.59 -3.04
CA ASP A 18 5.48 -26.86 -2.75
C ASP A 18 3.98 -26.72 -2.45
N GLY A 19 3.46 -25.48 -2.46
CA GLY A 19 2.06 -25.19 -2.19
C GLY A 19 1.63 -25.42 -0.73
N MET A 20 2.57 -25.56 0.19
CA MET A 20 2.30 -25.78 1.62
C MET A 20 1.76 -24.50 2.28
N ILE A 21 2.09 -23.34 1.73
CA ILE A 21 1.58 -22.04 2.13
C ILE A 21 0.94 -21.40 0.90
N GLY A 22 -0.31 -20.92 1.05
CA GLY A 22 -1.06 -20.29 -0.04
C GLY A 22 -0.42 -18.97 -0.49
N GLU A 23 -0.59 -18.66 -1.76
CA GLU A 23 -0.14 -17.37 -2.31
C GLU A 23 -1.00 -16.22 -1.80
N ILE A 24 -0.40 -15.02 -1.72
CA ILE A 24 -1.16 -13.80 -1.48
C ILE A 24 -2.05 -13.55 -2.70
N PRO A 25 -3.38 -13.40 -2.54
CA PRO A 25 -4.28 -13.27 -3.66
C PRO A 25 -4.17 -11.91 -4.34
N LEU A 26 -4.24 -11.87 -5.66
CA LEU A 26 -4.54 -10.67 -6.42
C LEU A 26 -6.04 -10.40 -6.33
N VAL A 27 -6.45 -9.43 -5.53
CA VAL A 27 -7.85 -9.14 -5.20
C VAL A 27 -8.13 -7.64 -5.26
N GLU A 28 -9.36 -7.31 -5.62
CA GLU A 28 -9.89 -5.95 -5.72
C GLU A 28 -10.96 -5.73 -4.66
N PHE A 29 -10.99 -4.53 -4.08
CA PHE A 29 -11.97 -4.08 -3.11
C PHE A 29 -12.61 -2.79 -3.61
N GLY A 30 -13.87 -2.87 -3.99
CA GLY A 30 -14.60 -1.77 -4.60
C GLY A 30 -14.88 -0.61 -3.65
N ALA A 31 -15.04 0.58 -4.21
CA ALA A 31 -15.38 1.78 -3.47
C ALA A 31 -16.79 1.72 -2.82
N ASP A 32 -17.68 0.87 -3.33
CA ASP A 32 -19.02 0.62 -2.77
C ASP A 32 -18.98 0.17 -1.30
N LEU A 33 -17.91 -0.50 -0.88
CA LEU A 33 -17.71 -0.95 0.50
C LEU A 33 -17.75 0.18 1.54
N HIS A 34 -17.42 1.42 1.14
CA HIS A 34 -17.39 2.59 2.05
C HIS A 34 -18.23 3.78 1.58
N GLN A 35 -18.86 3.71 0.40
CA GLN A 35 -19.65 4.83 -0.14
C GLN A 35 -20.98 5.01 0.61
N HIS A 36 -21.59 3.92 1.07
CA HIS A 36 -22.90 3.92 1.68
C HIS A 36 -22.93 3.23 3.05
N GLY A 37 -24.02 3.45 3.82
CA GLY A 37 -24.25 2.81 5.11
C GLY A 37 -23.82 3.66 6.31
N GLY A 38 -23.83 3.06 7.49
CA GLY A 38 -23.47 3.70 8.76
C GLY A 38 -21.96 3.83 8.98
N THR A 39 -21.61 4.49 10.07
CA THR A 39 -20.23 4.58 10.58
C THR A 39 -19.72 3.18 10.94
N ARG A 40 -18.59 2.78 10.35
CA ARG A 40 -17.98 1.46 10.52
C ARG A 40 -16.55 1.38 9.99
N ILE A 41 -15.84 0.35 10.44
CA ILE A 41 -14.61 -0.16 9.82
C ILE A 41 -14.98 -1.34 8.92
N VAL A 42 -14.45 -1.36 7.71
CA VAL A 42 -14.58 -2.46 6.74
C VAL A 42 -13.18 -3.02 6.45
N PRO A 43 -12.77 -4.10 7.13
CA PRO A 43 -11.51 -4.75 6.82
C PRO A 43 -11.51 -5.31 5.39
N LEU A 44 -10.41 -5.10 4.67
CA LEU A 44 -10.18 -5.70 3.36
C LEU A 44 -9.53 -7.08 3.59
N ASP A 45 -10.36 -8.03 3.97
CA ASP A 45 -9.94 -9.27 4.63
C ASP A 45 -9.74 -10.43 3.65
N ASN A 46 -8.55 -11.01 3.66
CA ASN A 46 -8.14 -12.21 2.93
C ASN A 46 -7.75 -13.36 3.87
N ALA A 47 -7.98 -13.24 5.19
CA ALA A 47 -7.49 -14.19 6.19
C ALA A 47 -7.85 -15.65 5.88
N ALA A 48 -9.06 -15.90 5.37
CA ALA A 48 -9.50 -17.24 5.00
C ALA A 48 -8.64 -17.86 3.88
N VAL A 49 -8.27 -17.08 2.85
CA VAL A 49 -7.41 -17.52 1.75
C VAL A 49 -5.96 -17.66 2.21
N LEU A 50 -5.51 -16.76 3.09
CA LEU A 50 -4.16 -16.78 3.65
C LEU A 50 -3.96 -17.88 4.71
N GLY A 51 -5.04 -18.51 5.19
CA GLY A 51 -4.98 -19.52 6.25
C GLY A 51 -4.49 -18.96 7.58
N CYS A 52 -4.77 -17.68 7.87
CA CYS A 52 -4.35 -17.01 9.10
C CYS A 52 -5.55 -16.49 9.93
N SER A 53 -5.30 -16.12 11.19
CA SER A 53 -6.30 -15.43 11.99
C SER A 53 -6.48 -14.00 11.46
N GLY A 54 -7.72 -13.60 11.26
CA GLY A 54 -8.06 -12.32 10.64
C GLY A 54 -8.35 -11.18 11.60
N PRO A 55 -8.65 -9.99 11.04
CA PRO A 55 -8.55 -9.67 9.63
C PRO A 55 -7.11 -9.46 9.17
N ALA A 56 -6.83 -9.78 7.90
CA ALA A 56 -5.54 -9.60 7.27
C ALA A 56 -5.73 -9.42 5.75
N THR A 57 -5.21 -8.37 5.17
CA THR A 57 -5.21 -8.16 3.71
C THR A 57 -4.05 -8.91 3.06
N SER A 58 -2.93 -8.96 3.77
CA SER A 58 -1.75 -9.78 3.48
C SER A 58 -1.21 -10.36 4.79
N PRO A 59 -0.25 -11.28 4.77
CA PRO A 59 0.30 -11.85 6.00
C PRO A 59 0.87 -10.82 6.97
N GLY A 60 1.40 -9.69 6.47
CA GLY A 60 2.01 -8.64 7.29
C GLY A 60 1.14 -7.41 7.50
N LEU A 61 0.13 -7.16 6.67
CA LEU A 61 -0.63 -5.92 6.68
C LEU A 61 -2.15 -6.17 6.62
N CYS A 62 -2.89 -5.30 7.30
CA CYS A 62 -4.33 -5.16 7.14
C CYS A 62 -4.66 -3.75 6.63
N ALA A 63 -5.37 -3.68 5.52
CA ALA A 63 -6.00 -2.48 5.02
C ALA A 63 -7.48 -2.48 5.41
N ASN A 64 -8.02 -1.30 5.65
CA ASN A 64 -9.42 -1.11 6.02
C ASN A 64 -9.97 0.14 5.34
N PHE A 65 -11.24 0.11 4.95
CA PHE A 65 -11.99 1.33 4.75
C PHE A 65 -12.67 1.73 6.06
N VAL A 66 -12.49 2.98 6.46
CA VAL A 66 -13.14 3.58 7.63
C VAL A 66 -14.16 4.59 7.13
N ARG A 67 -15.44 4.30 7.29
CA ARG A 67 -16.52 5.23 6.99
C ARG A 67 -17.03 5.87 8.27
N ILE A 68 -17.18 7.20 8.25
CA ILE A 68 -17.74 7.99 9.37
C ILE A 68 -18.75 8.96 8.78
N ARG A 69 -20.00 8.90 9.27
CA ARG A 69 -21.04 9.86 8.87
C ARG A 69 -20.77 11.24 9.48
N GLY A 70 -21.18 12.29 8.78
CA GLY A 70 -21.06 13.64 9.29
C GLY A 70 -21.69 13.81 10.68
N GLY A 71 -20.94 14.40 11.62
CA GLY A 71 -21.30 14.55 13.02
C GLY A 71 -21.12 13.31 13.90
N GLU A 72 -20.71 12.16 13.33
CA GLU A 72 -20.42 10.93 14.08
C GLU A 72 -18.90 10.75 14.32
N ALA A 73 -18.58 9.81 15.19
CA ALA A 73 -17.21 9.48 15.52
C ALA A 73 -17.02 7.96 15.62
N LEU A 74 -15.77 7.50 15.41
CA LEU A 74 -15.40 6.10 15.47
C LEU A 74 -14.00 5.96 16.06
N VAL A 75 -13.76 4.90 16.82
CA VAL A 75 -12.44 4.58 17.38
C VAL A 75 -11.74 3.55 16.51
N THR A 76 -10.50 3.84 16.10
CA THR A 76 -9.56 2.83 15.60
C THR A 76 -8.66 2.36 16.74
N ASP A 77 -8.53 1.04 16.85
CA ASP A 77 -7.70 0.38 17.85
C ASP A 77 -7.11 -0.90 17.24
N ALA A 78 -5.78 -1.03 17.28
CA ALA A 78 -5.07 -2.20 16.77
C ALA A 78 -3.72 -2.36 17.48
N ASN A 79 -3.33 -3.61 17.74
CA ASN A 79 -1.97 -3.93 18.20
C ASN A 79 -0.98 -3.82 17.04
N THR A 80 -0.34 -2.69 16.91
CA THR A 80 0.45 -2.31 15.71
C THR A 80 1.66 -1.48 16.08
N THR A 81 2.72 -1.57 15.28
CA THR A 81 3.88 -0.67 15.38
C THR A 81 3.73 0.53 14.46
N SER A 82 2.96 0.37 13.37
CA SER A 82 2.84 1.35 12.29
C SER A 82 1.41 1.38 11.76
N GLN A 83 0.84 2.58 11.73
CA GLN A 83 -0.45 2.85 11.10
C GLN A 83 -0.32 3.99 10.11
N LEU A 84 -1.01 3.90 9.00
CA LEU A 84 -1.15 4.95 8.01
C LEU A 84 -2.63 5.15 7.72
N LEU A 85 -3.10 6.40 7.75
CA LEU A 85 -4.46 6.77 7.36
C LEU A 85 -4.38 7.80 6.23
N PHE A 86 -5.03 7.53 5.12
CA PHE A 86 -5.24 8.46 4.03
C PHE A 86 -6.70 8.89 3.99
N VAL A 87 -6.95 10.18 3.97
CA VAL A 87 -8.32 10.73 3.94
C VAL A 87 -8.80 10.78 2.49
N MET A 88 -9.65 9.82 2.11
CA MET A 88 -10.23 9.77 0.77
C MET A 88 -11.31 10.84 0.55
N ARG A 89 -12.09 11.14 1.59
CA ARG A 89 -13.20 12.08 1.54
C ARG A 89 -13.48 12.66 2.91
N GLY A 90 -14.00 13.90 2.95
CA GLY A 90 -14.48 14.55 4.15
C GLY A 90 -13.42 15.31 4.95
N THR A 91 -13.85 15.87 6.07
CA THR A 91 -13.04 16.64 7.01
C THR A 91 -13.32 16.19 8.45
N GLY A 92 -12.35 16.35 9.35
CA GLY A 92 -12.53 15.98 10.73
C GLY A 92 -11.29 16.09 11.59
N THR A 93 -11.33 15.45 12.74
CA THR A 93 -10.24 15.45 13.72
C THR A 93 -9.99 14.03 14.25
N SER A 94 -8.73 13.73 14.60
CA SER A 94 -8.33 12.46 15.25
C SER A 94 -7.66 12.78 16.58
N SER A 95 -8.31 12.43 17.67
CA SER A 95 -7.82 12.67 19.05
C SER A 95 -7.32 11.38 19.67
N ALA A 96 -6.27 11.44 20.49
CA ALA A 96 -5.83 10.31 21.28
C ALA A 96 -6.90 9.96 22.33
N VAL A 97 -7.16 8.66 22.54
CA VAL A 97 -8.13 8.19 23.55
C VAL A 97 -7.45 8.02 24.92
N ASP A 98 -6.25 7.45 24.94
CA ASP A 98 -5.56 7.04 26.17
C ASP A 98 -4.28 7.83 26.45
N ALA A 99 -4.07 8.96 25.77
CA ALA A 99 -2.87 9.77 25.92
C ALA A 99 -3.16 11.25 25.65
N ASP A 100 -2.40 12.12 26.28
CA ASP A 100 -2.38 13.54 25.96
C ASP A 100 -1.67 13.79 24.62
N GLY A 101 -2.13 14.77 23.90
CA GLY A 101 -1.54 15.22 22.64
C GLY A 101 -2.53 16.02 21.80
N PRO A 102 -2.04 16.89 20.95
CA PRO A 102 -2.91 17.70 20.10
C PRO A 102 -3.70 16.81 19.13
N PRO A 103 -4.96 17.14 18.87
CA PRO A 103 -5.72 16.47 17.82
C PRO A 103 -5.11 16.74 16.45
N ILE A 104 -5.22 15.77 15.56
CA ILE A 104 -4.84 15.88 14.15
C ILE A 104 -6.09 16.30 13.39
N SER A 105 -6.16 17.56 12.94
CA SER A 105 -7.20 17.99 12.00
C SER A 105 -6.82 17.57 10.59
N TRP A 106 -7.76 16.96 9.88
CA TRP A 106 -7.54 16.40 8.55
C TRP A 106 -8.68 16.76 7.57
N LYS A 107 -8.35 16.74 6.30
CA LYS A 107 -9.26 16.88 5.17
C LYS A 107 -8.90 15.93 4.03
N ALA A 108 -9.79 15.79 3.06
CA ALA A 108 -9.58 14.94 1.89
C ALA A 108 -8.21 15.20 1.22
N GLY A 109 -7.47 14.14 0.99
CA GLY A 109 -6.11 14.11 0.43
C GLY A 109 -4.99 14.21 1.46
N ASP A 110 -5.28 14.54 2.73
CA ASP A 110 -4.29 14.48 3.81
C ASP A 110 -3.97 13.00 4.14
N LEU A 111 -2.73 12.77 4.57
CA LEU A 111 -2.26 11.49 5.06
C LEU A 111 -1.59 11.69 6.41
N PHE A 112 -1.80 10.77 7.35
CA PHE A 112 -1.08 10.80 8.61
C PHE A 112 -0.70 9.40 9.09
N THR A 113 0.40 9.34 9.85
CA THR A 113 0.90 8.09 10.44
C THR A 113 0.82 8.13 11.95
N LEU A 114 0.56 6.97 12.55
CA LEU A 114 0.44 6.79 13.99
C LEU A 114 1.37 5.66 14.44
N PRO A 115 2.13 5.84 15.55
CA PRO A 115 3.00 4.82 16.11
C PRO A 115 2.21 3.78 16.93
N ALA A 116 2.93 2.86 17.54
CA ALA A 116 2.39 1.92 18.51
C ALA A 116 1.57 2.62 19.61
N ARG A 117 0.59 1.90 20.17
CA ARG A 117 -0.28 2.40 21.25
C ARG A 117 -0.99 3.72 20.91
N SER A 118 -1.46 3.81 19.68
CA SER A 118 -2.18 4.99 19.18
C SER A 118 -3.64 4.65 18.89
N ARG A 119 -4.39 4.40 19.95
CA ARG A 119 -5.85 4.33 19.89
C ARG A 119 -6.40 5.73 19.63
N ARG A 120 -7.23 5.89 18.59
CA ARG A 120 -7.70 7.20 18.13
C ARG A 120 -9.20 7.26 17.96
N LEU A 121 -9.80 8.34 18.45
CA LEU A 121 -11.16 8.75 18.15
C LEU A 121 -11.11 9.66 16.91
N HIS A 122 -11.73 9.22 15.83
CA HIS A 122 -11.90 10.01 14.62
C HIS A 122 -13.31 10.58 14.59
N ALA A 123 -13.45 11.91 14.68
CA ALA A 123 -14.71 12.63 14.59
C ALA A 123 -14.80 13.34 13.24
N ALA A 124 -15.82 13.04 12.46
CA ALA A 124 -16.05 13.61 11.14
C ALA A 124 -17.01 14.81 11.23
N HIS A 125 -16.66 15.92 10.55
CA HIS A 125 -17.53 17.09 10.45
C HIS A 125 -18.58 16.90 9.35
N ASP A 126 -18.20 16.27 8.26
CA ASP A 126 -19.03 15.86 7.14
C ASP A 126 -18.80 14.37 6.83
N ASP A 127 -19.57 13.78 5.90
CA ASP A 127 -19.41 12.36 5.53
C ASP A 127 -17.97 12.09 5.09
N ALA A 128 -17.26 11.24 5.84
CA ALA A 128 -15.85 10.95 5.66
C ALA A 128 -15.59 9.49 5.32
N ALA A 129 -14.51 9.27 4.57
CA ALA A 129 -13.94 7.95 4.33
C ALA A 129 -12.41 8.03 4.40
N LEU A 130 -11.80 7.10 5.15
CA LEU A 130 -10.36 6.98 5.26
C LEU A 130 -9.93 5.57 4.84
N TYR A 131 -8.74 5.48 4.24
CA TYR A 131 -8.04 4.23 4.00
C TYR A 131 -7.01 4.04 5.12
N TRP A 132 -7.20 3.01 5.95
CA TRP A 132 -6.39 2.73 7.12
C TRP A 132 -5.61 1.44 6.94
N VAL A 133 -4.28 1.54 6.92
CA VAL A 133 -3.35 0.40 6.77
C VAL A 133 -2.48 0.28 8.02
N HIS A 134 -2.30 -0.95 8.51
CA HIS A 134 -1.50 -1.24 9.70
C HIS A 134 -0.89 -2.64 9.69
N ASP A 135 0.13 -2.86 10.53
CA ASP A 135 0.93 -4.08 10.60
C ASP A 135 0.48 -5.09 11.69
N GLU A 136 -0.75 -4.98 12.21
CA GLU A 136 -1.26 -5.90 13.23
C GLU A 136 -1.19 -7.39 12.84
N PRO A 137 -1.44 -7.81 11.58
CA PRO A 137 -1.33 -9.23 11.21
C PRO A 137 0.06 -9.80 11.46
N LEU A 138 1.12 -9.02 11.21
CA LEU A 138 2.50 -9.43 11.51
C LEU A 138 2.71 -9.65 13.01
N LEU A 139 2.26 -8.72 13.86
CA LEU A 139 2.41 -8.84 15.31
C LEU A 139 1.61 -10.03 15.86
N ARG A 140 0.42 -10.25 15.32
CA ARG A 140 -0.42 -11.40 15.67
C ARG A 140 0.26 -12.72 15.32
N TYR A 141 0.85 -12.81 14.13
CA TYR A 141 1.64 -13.99 13.72
C TYR A 141 2.84 -14.23 14.65
N LEU A 142 3.54 -13.17 15.03
CA LEU A 142 4.68 -13.24 15.96
C LEU A 142 4.28 -13.50 17.43
N GLY A 143 2.99 -13.34 17.78
CA GLY A 143 2.50 -13.48 19.15
C GLY A 143 3.03 -12.39 20.10
N VAL A 144 3.20 -11.15 19.62
CA VAL A 144 3.79 -10.04 20.37
C VAL A 144 2.87 -8.82 20.42
N GLU A 145 3.11 -7.95 21.42
CA GLU A 145 2.48 -6.64 21.55
C GLU A 145 3.48 -5.53 21.28
N ALA A 146 3.03 -4.49 20.59
CA ALA A 146 3.83 -3.29 20.36
C ALA A 146 3.89 -2.44 21.65
N THR A 147 5.05 -2.34 22.28
CA THR A 147 5.22 -1.62 23.54
C THR A 147 5.93 -0.28 23.40
N GLN A 148 6.69 -0.08 22.32
CA GLN A 148 7.52 1.12 22.11
C GLN A 148 7.07 1.89 20.88
N ARG A 149 7.01 3.23 21.01
CA ARG A 149 6.78 4.15 19.89
C ARG A 149 8.11 4.45 19.21
N GLN A 150 8.25 4.07 17.94
CA GLN A 150 9.45 4.32 17.14
C GLN A 150 9.45 5.71 16.47
N PHE A 151 8.29 6.36 16.44
CA PHE A 151 8.11 7.70 15.86
C PHE A 151 6.94 8.42 16.54
N THR A 152 6.75 9.69 16.23
CA THR A 152 5.59 10.48 16.67
C THR A 152 4.55 10.56 15.57
N PRO A 153 3.25 10.78 15.89
CA PRO A 153 2.24 11.05 14.89
C PRO A 153 2.70 12.13 13.90
N THR A 154 2.62 11.83 12.62
CA THR A 154 3.13 12.71 11.57
C THR A 154 2.04 12.94 10.53
N LEU A 155 1.79 14.20 10.20
CA LEU A 155 0.78 14.62 9.22
C LEU A 155 1.47 15.10 7.95
N TYR A 156 1.03 14.56 6.81
CA TYR A 156 1.42 14.95 5.46
C TYR A 156 0.22 15.64 4.81
N ARG A 157 0.33 16.95 4.62
CA ARG A 157 -0.73 17.75 4.02
C ARG A 157 -0.82 17.48 2.52
N ARG A 158 -2.04 17.39 2.00
CA ARG A 158 -2.30 17.23 0.57
C ARG A 158 -1.51 18.23 -0.28
N GLU A 159 -1.53 19.49 0.11
CA GLU A 159 -0.84 20.56 -0.62
C GLU A 159 0.66 20.30 -0.72
N ALA A 160 1.30 19.88 0.37
CA ALA A 160 2.73 19.57 0.38
C ALA A 160 3.07 18.30 -0.44
N ILE A 161 2.18 17.31 -0.43
CA ILE A 161 2.33 16.10 -1.27
C ILE A 161 2.27 16.49 -2.75
N LEU A 162 1.28 17.29 -3.14
CA LEU A 162 1.10 17.74 -4.53
C LEU A 162 2.24 18.66 -4.98
N GLU A 163 2.69 19.59 -4.14
CA GLU A 163 3.85 20.45 -4.44
C GLU A 163 5.12 19.62 -4.68
N ALA A 164 5.37 18.62 -3.84
CA ALA A 164 6.51 17.71 -4.01
C ALA A 164 6.39 16.89 -5.30
N LEU A 165 5.18 16.41 -5.64
CA LEU A 165 4.94 15.68 -6.88
C LEU A 165 5.13 16.59 -8.10
N GLU A 166 4.63 17.82 -8.08
CA GLU A 166 4.86 18.81 -9.13
C GLU A 166 6.34 19.11 -9.34
N ALA A 167 7.13 19.16 -8.27
CA ALA A 167 8.58 19.34 -8.37
C ALA A 167 9.24 18.17 -9.13
N VAL A 168 8.81 16.92 -8.84
CA VAL A 168 9.24 15.73 -9.59
C VAL A 168 8.85 15.84 -11.07
N VAL A 169 7.61 16.23 -11.36
CA VAL A 169 7.12 16.33 -12.75
C VAL A 169 7.87 17.41 -13.55
N ARG A 170 8.24 18.52 -12.91
CA ARG A 170 8.99 19.62 -13.57
C ARG A 170 10.45 19.33 -13.78
N ASP A 171 11.01 18.31 -13.12
CA ASP A 171 12.43 17.95 -13.30
C ASP A 171 12.63 17.41 -14.72
N PRO A 172 13.61 17.95 -15.50
CA PRO A 172 13.87 17.47 -16.86
C PRO A 172 14.19 15.98 -16.95
N SER A 173 14.79 15.38 -15.91
CA SER A 173 15.09 13.94 -15.87
C SER A 173 13.83 13.07 -15.81
N SER A 174 12.69 13.65 -15.44
CA SER A 174 11.41 12.95 -15.39
C SER A 174 10.80 12.66 -16.76
N ALA A 175 11.30 13.29 -17.83
CA ALA A 175 10.78 13.07 -19.20
C ALA A 175 10.95 11.61 -19.68
N THR A 176 11.93 10.90 -19.15
CA THR A 176 12.18 9.47 -19.46
C THR A 176 11.87 8.53 -18.29
N ALA A 177 11.38 9.07 -17.18
CA ALA A 177 11.10 8.27 -16.01
C ALA A 177 9.90 7.34 -16.24
N ASN A 178 10.04 6.06 -15.89
CA ASN A 178 8.94 5.10 -15.96
C ASN A 178 7.81 5.43 -14.97
N ARG A 179 8.12 6.15 -13.89
CA ARG A 179 7.18 6.52 -12.83
C ARG A 179 7.38 7.96 -12.39
N LEU A 180 6.28 8.69 -12.27
CA LEU A 180 6.23 10.01 -11.66
C LEU A 180 5.59 9.88 -10.29
N SER A 181 6.41 9.85 -9.24
CA SER A 181 5.94 9.62 -7.88
C SER A 181 6.81 10.34 -6.87
N VAL A 182 6.20 10.81 -5.79
CA VAL A 182 6.91 11.26 -4.61
C VAL A 182 6.86 10.18 -3.54
N LEU A 183 8.02 9.83 -3.01
CA LEU A 183 8.14 8.90 -1.89
C LEU A 183 7.92 9.68 -0.59
N LEU A 184 6.92 9.26 0.19
CA LEU A 184 6.60 9.89 1.47
C LEU A 184 7.54 9.34 2.55
N GLY A 185 8.38 10.20 3.10
CA GLY A 185 9.41 9.81 4.07
C GLY A 185 9.20 10.45 5.44
N ASN A 186 9.84 9.87 6.46
CA ASN A 186 9.92 10.43 7.80
C ASN A 186 11.39 10.64 8.17
N ARG A 187 11.71 11.78 8.79
CA ARG A 187 13.08 12.15 9.18
C ARG A 187 13.74 11.14 10.13
N LEU A 188 12.95 10.34 10.84
CA LEU A 188 13.45 9.30 11.75
C LEU A 188 13.93 8.05 11.01
N PHE A 189 13.60 7.89 9.73
CA PHE A 189 13.97 6.73 8.91
C PHE A 189 14.79 7.11 7.66
N PRO A 190 15.92 7.84 7.82
CA PRO A 190 16.69 8.33 6.67
C PRO A 190 17.31 7.21 5.85
N GLY A 191 17.66 6.10 6.48
CA GLY A 191 18.31 4.96 5.82
C GLY A 191 17.36 4.15 4.92
N THR A 192 16.07 4.08 5.26
CA THR A 192 15.06 3.36 4.49
C THR A 192 14.23 4.29 3.59
N LYS A 193 14.27 5.60 3.84
CA LYS A 193 13.45 6.63 3.16
C LYS A 193 11.95 6.32 3.23
N THR A 194 11.49 5.75 4.33
CA THR A 194 10.13 5.25 4.51
C THR A 194 9.28 6.17 5.37
N ILE A 195 7.97 6.03 5.27
CA ILE A 195 7.00 6.83 6.03
C ILE A 195 6.91 6.36 7.49
N THR A 196 7.10 5.06 7.72
CA THR A 196 7.35 4.45 9.04
C THR A 196 8.45 3.39 8.89
N HIS A 197 8.89 2.77 9.97
CA HIS A 197 9.89 1.71 9.91
C HIS A 197 9.40 0.41 9.22
N VAL A 198 8.08 0.25 9.07
CA VAL A 198 7.47 -0.89 8.36
C VAL A 198 6.93 -0.46 7.00
N LEU A 199 6.21 0.66 6.96
CA LEU A 199 5.44 1.07 5.80
C LEU A 199 6.26 1.99 4.88
N TRP A 200 6.21 1.70 3.60
CA TRP A 200 6.62 2.56 2.51
C TRP A 200 5.36 3.03 1.77
N ALA A 201 5.23 4.33 1.55
CA ALA A 201 4.13 4.90 0.79
C ALA A 201 4.65 5.89 -0.24
N MET A 202 4.08 5.86 -1.43
CA MET A 202 4.37 6.84 -2.46
C MET A 202 3.08 7.39 -3.06
N PHE A 203 3.10 8.66 -3.44
CA PHE A 203 1.99 9.28 -4.14
C PHE A 203 2.39 9.43 -5.61
N GLY A 204 1.72 8.68 -6.48
CA GLY A 204 2.07 8.54 -7.89
C GLY A 204 1.10 9.24 -8.82
N LEU A 205 1.64 9.88 -9.86
CA LEU A 205 0.92 10.42 -11.00
C LEU A 205 1.04 9.46 -12.18
N LEU A 206 -0.08 9.17 -12.82
CA LEU A 206 -0.16 8.47 -14.10
C LEU A 206 -0.68 9.46 -15.16
N PRO A 207 0.21 10.09 -15.95
CA PRO A 207 -0.18 11.04 -16.98
C PRO A 207 -1.11 10.43 -18.03
N VAL A 208 -1.80 11.28 -18.78
CA VAL A 208 -2.56 10.86 -19.96
C VAL A 208 -1.62 10.18 -20.96
N GLY A 209 -2.02 9.01 -21.46
CA GLY A 209 -1.23 8.21 -22.39
C GLY A 209 -0.06 7.44 -21.74
N ALA A 210 0.04 7.44 -20.41
CA ALA A 210 1.09 6.69 -19.71
C ALA A 210 0.95 5.17 -19.97
N ASP A 211 2.09 4.57 -20.31
CA ASP A 211 2.25 3.13 -20.51
C ASP A 211 3.54 2.70 -19.79
N GLN A 212 3.41 2.40 -18.50
CA GLN A 212 4.57 2.08 -17.67
C GLN A 212 5.14 0.71 -18.00
N ALA A 213 6.47 0.62 -18.07
CA ALA A 213 7.14 -0.66 -18.18
C ALA A 213 6.91 -1.50 -16.92
N PRO A 214 6.77 -2.83 -17.07
CA PRO A 214 6.57 -3.73 -15.94
C PRO A 214 7.68 -3.67 -14.91
N HIS A 215 7.31 -3.76 -13.64
CA HIS A 215 8.23 -3.89 -12.53
C HIS A 215 7.68 -4.90 -11.51
N ARG A 216 8.55 -5.37 -10.62
CA ARG A 216 8.17 -6.26 -9.52
C ARG A 216 9.02 -6.00 -8.29
N HIS A 217 8.50 -6.37 -7.12
CA HIS A 217 9.20 -6.27 -5.84
C HIS A 217 8.74 -7.37 -4.87
N GLN A 218 9.51 -7.61 -3.79
CA GLN A 218 9.19 -8.63 -2.77
C GLN A 218 8.19 -8.15 -1.72
N SER A 219 8.03 -6.84 -1.56
CA SER A 219 6.98 -6.30 -0.70
C SER A 219 5.59 -6.54 -1.30
N VAL A 220 4.58 -6.74 -0.45
CA VAL A 220 3.19 -6.60 -0.89
C VAL A 220 2.88 -5.13 -1.14
N ALA A 221 2.09 -4.82 -2.16
CA ALA A 221 1.50 -3.50 -2.29
C ALA A 221 -0.02 -3.55 -2.07
N LEU A 222 -0.50 -2.65 -1.24
CA LEU A 222 -1.90 -2.36 -1.00
C LEU A 222 -2.18 -1.03 -1.71
N ASP A 223 -2.59 -1.15 -2.97
CA ASP A 223 -2.73 -0.02 -3.89
C ASP A 223 -4.10 0.63 -3.73
N LEU A 224 -4.13 1.92 -3.37
CA LEU A 224 -5.35 2.72 -3.38
C LEU A 224 -5.39 3.60 -4.63
N VAL A 225 -6.42 3.47 -5.43
CA VAL A 225 -6.71 4.40 -6.53
C VAL A 225 -7.27 5.69 -5.93
N VAL A 226 -6.49 6.78 -5.97
CA VAL A 226 -6.92 8.07 -5.39
C VAL A 226 -7.95 8.74 -6.29
N ASP A 227 -7.61 8.85 -7.57
CA ASP A 227 -8.52 9.29 -8.61
C ASP A 227 -8.17 8.63 -9.95
N ALA A 228 -9.16 8.40 -10.77
CA ALA A 228 -9.00 7.85 -12.11
C ALA A 228 -10.26 8.08 -12.95
N GLN A 229 -10.09 8.06 -14.28
CA GLN A 229 -11.19 7.97 -15.22
C GLN A 229 -11.20 6.58 -15.89
N PRO A 230 -12.31 6.12 -16.46
CA PRO A 230 -12.35 4.90 -17.25
C PRO A 230 -11.25 4.88 -18.31
N GLY A 231 -10.49 3.79 -18.39
CA GLY A 231 -9.31 3.66 -19.23
C GLY A 231 -7.99 3.65 -18.46
N CYS A 232 -8.02 3.88 -17.14
CA CYS A 232 -6.87 3.60 -16.27
C CYS A 232 -6.93 2.17 -15.75
N TYR A 233 -5.81 1.45 -15.74
CA TYR A 233 -5.75 0.06 -15.30
C TYR A 233 -4.35 -0.38 -14.90
N THR A 234 -4.28 -1.50 -14.20
CA THR A 234 -3.04 -2.23 -13.87
C THR A 234 -3.06 -3.59 -14.53
N MET A 235 -1.93 -3.98 -15.14
CA MET A 235 -1.68 -5.35 -15.61
C MET A 235 -0.81 -6.07 -14.59
N VAL A 236 -1.16 -7.31 -14.23
CA VAL A 236 -0.41 -8.11 -13.24
C VAL A 236 -0.22 -9.54 -13.75
N GLY A 237 1.00 -10.09 -13.64
CA GLY A 237 1.27 -11.47 -14.04
C GLY A 237 2.62 -12.00 -13.56
N ARG A 238 2.88 -13.28 -13.83
CA ARG A 238 4.04 -13.98 -13.27
C ARG A 238 5.31 -13.83 -14.07
N THR A 239 5.19 -13.72 -15.40
CA THR A 239 6.32 -13.78 -16.32
C THR A 239 6.22 -12.69 -17.37
N LEU A 240 7.35 -12.33 -17.93
CA LEU A 240 7.42 -11.43 -19.09
C LEU A 240 7.44 -12.23 -20.40
N ALA A 241 6.82 -11.68 -21.41
CA ALA A 241 7.00 -12.09 -22.80
C ALA A 241 8.34 -11.58 -23.35
N ALA A 242 8.74 -12.03 -24.53
CA ALA A 242 10.01 -11.64 -25.17
C ALA A 242 10.08 -10.14 -25.47
N ASP A 243 8.93 -9.49 -25.69
CA ASP A 243 8.82 -8.05 -25.94
C ASP A 243 8.82 -7.20 -24.66
N GLY A 244 8.92 -7.83 -23.47
CA GLY A 244 8.92 -7.19 -22.18
C GLY A 244 7.53 -6.90 -21.59
N SER A 245 6.46 -7.22 -22.29
CA SER A 245 5.10 -7.16 -21.75
C SER A 245 4.85 -8.28 -20.75
N ILE A 246 3.82 -8.12 -19.90
CA ILE A 246 3.45 -9.15 -18.93
C ILE A 246 2.65 -10.24 -19.67
N LYS A 247 3.16 -11.48 -19.63
CA LYS A 247 2.51 -12.63 -20.25
C LYS A 247 1.30 -13.08 -19.43
N ASP A 248 0.18 -13.40 -20.10
CA ASP A 248 -1.06 -13.90 -19.49
C ASP A 248 -1.53 -13.01 -18.32
N ALA A 249 -1.41 -11.69 -18.50
CA ALA A 249 -1.68 -10.72 -17.47
C ALA A 249 -3.17 -10.64 -17.11
N ARG A 250 -3.47 -10.57 -15.82
CA ARG A 250 -4.76 -10.14 -15.32
C ARG A 250 -4.81 -8.61 -15.33
N ARG A 251 -5.89 -8.05 -15.86
CA ARG A 251 -6.18 -6.63 -15.87
C ARG A 251 -7.04 -6.26 -14.68
N ILE A 252 -6.71 -5.14 -14.01
CA ILE A 252 -7.46 -4.49 -12.94
C ILE A 252 -7.83 -3.10 -13.43
N ASP A 253 -9.10 -2.88 -13.70
CA ASP A 253 -9.60 -1.55 -14.09
C ASP A 253 -9.72 -0.64 -12.85
N TRP A 254 -9.23 0.59 -12.96
CA TRP A 254 -9.22 1.51 -11.83
C TRP A 254 -10.57 2.17 -11.62
N GLN A 255 -11.00 2.17 -10.37
CA GLN A 255 -12.14 2.95 -9.89
C GLN A 255 -11.66 3.88 -8.77
N PRO A 256 -12.04 5.17 -8.77
CA PRO A 256 -11.68 6.09 -7.69
C PRO A 256 -12.06 5.54 -6.32
N HIS A 257 -11.11 5.58 -5.38
CA HIS A 257 -11.24 5.10 -4.02
C HIS A 257 -11.46 3.58 -3.86
N ALA A 258 -11.26 2.80 -4.91
CA ALA A 258 -11.08 1.35 -4.80
C ALA A 258 -9.64 1.00 -4.43
N ALA A 259 -9.44 -0.16 -3.83
CA ALA A 259 -8.12 -0.68 -3.50
C ALA A 259 -7.92 -2.07 -4.11
N PHE A 260 -6.66 -2.44 -4.36
CA PHE A 260 -6.32 -3.79 -4.78
C PHE A 260 -4.98 -4.22 -4.19
N VAL A 261 -4.78 -5.53 -4.12
CA VAL A 261 -3.54 -6.13 -3.64
C VAL A 261 -2.67 -6.49 -4.83
N THR A 262 -1.43 -5.99 -4.85
CA THR A 262 -0.39 -6.47 -5.75
C THR A 262 0.50 -7.45 -4.99
N PRO A 263 0.43 -8.76 -5.29
CA PRO A 263 1.20 -9.77 -4.58
C PRO A 263 2.72 -9.64 -4.79
N PRO A 264 3.54 -10.01 -3.80
CA PRO A 264 4.99 -10.03 -3.92
C PRO A 264 5.48 -10.83 -5.13
N GLY A 265 6.49 -10.31 -5.81
CA GLY A 265 7.17 -10.99 -6.91
C GLY A 265 6.43 -11.03 -8.24
N LEU A 266 5.17 -10.60 -8.29
CA LEU A 266 4.45 -10.50 -9.56
C LEU A 266 4.86 -9.23 -10.32
N TRP A 267 5.04 -9.39 -11.63
CA TRP A 267 5.21 -8.26 -12.55
C TRP A 267 3.93 -7.48 -12.65
N HIS A 268 4.02 -6.16 -12.57
CA HIS A 268 2.87 -5.28 -12.74
C HIS A 268 3.28 -3.96 -13.41
N SER A 269 2.30 -3.38 -14.11
CA SER A 269 2.46 -2.10 -14.82
C SER A 269 1.14 -1.32 -14.79
N HIS A 270 1.24 0.01 -14.77
CA HIS A 270 0.07 0.89 -14.73
C HIS A 270 -0.06 1.63 -16.05
N HIS A 271 -1.30 1.77 -16.52
CA HIS A 271 -1.64 2.31 -17.84
C HIS A 271 -2.75 3.34 -17.71
N ASN A 272 -2.65 4.45 -18.45
CA ASN A 272 -3.67 5.47 -18.52
C ASN A 272 -4.03 5.77 -19.98
N GLN A 273 -5.09 5.15 -20.44
CA GLN A 273 -5.70 5.41 -21.76
C GLN A 273 -6.92 6.33 -21.65
N SER A 274 -7.11 6.98 -20.50
CA SER A 274 -8.16 7.98 -20.28
C SER A 274 -7.73 9.37 -20.78
N GLY A 275 -8.67 10.31 -20.78
CA GLY A 275 -8.38 11.71 -21.16
C GLY A 275 -7.93 12.61 -20.01
N GLN A 276 -7.70 12.07 -18.82
CA GLN A 276 -7.31 12.83 -17.61
C GLN A 276 -6.16 12.13 -16.88
N PRO A 277 -5.28 12.88 -16.17
CA PRO A 277 -4.32 12.28 -15.26
C PRO A 277 -5.00 11.46 -14.17
N ALA A 278 -4.32 10.46 -13.64
CA ALA A 278 -4.79 9.63 -12.54
C ALA A 278 -3.74 9.57 -11.42
N HIS A 279 -4.19 9.32 -10.19
CA HIS A 279 -3.30 9.20 -9.04
C HIS A 279 -3.52 7.88 -8.30
N ILE A 280 -2.42 7.31 -7.84
CA ILE A 280 -2.38 6.07 -7.06
C ILE A 280 -1.52 6.25 -5.81
N LEU A 281 -1.92 5.62 -4.72
CA LEU A 281 -1.18 5.57 -3.46
C LEU A 281 -0.86 4.11 -3.12
N PRO A 282 0.26 3.56 -3.61
CA PRO A 282 0.78 2.28 -3.15
C PRO A 282 1.28 2.38 -1.71
N ILE A 283 0.82 1.47 -0.84
CA ILE A 283 1.31 1.30 0.52
C ILE A 283 1.88 -0.11 0.63
N GLN A 284 3.15 -0.21 1.05
CA GLN A 284 3.90 -1.45 1.02
C GLN A 284 4.57 -1.73 2.37
N ASP A 285 4.82 -3.00 2.68
CA ASP A 285 5.69 -3.40 3.79
C ASP A 285 7.20 -3.32 3.44
N ALA A 286 7.52 -2.54 2.42
CA ALA A 286 8.88 -2.38 1.90
C ALA A 286 9.86 -1.77 2.91
N GLY A 287 9.40 -1.06 3.93
CA GLY A 287 10.24 -0.59 5.04
C GLY A 287 10.84 -1.76 5.81
N LEU A 288 10.02 -2.76 6.13
CA LEU A 288 10.47 -4.00 6.76
C LEU A 288 11.45 -4.77 5.85
N HIS A 289 11.11 -4.94 4.58
CA HIS A 289 11.99 -5.61 3.59
C HIS A 289 13.32 -4.89 3.41
N THR A 290 13.34 -3.55 3.44
CA THR A 290 14.57 -2.76 3.40
C THR A 290 15.42 -3.01 4.65
N PHE A 291 14.81 -3.01 5.84
CA PHE A 291 15.50 -3.32 7.09
C PHE A 291 16.10 -4.73 7.08
N LEU A 292 15.36 -5.71 6.59
CA LEU A 292 15.80 -7.11 6.48
C LEU A 292 16.79 -7.36 5.32
N ARG A 293 17.06 -6.37 4.43
CA ARG A 293 17.89 -6.48 3.21
C ARG A 293 17.32 -7.48 2.20
N THR A 294 16.02 -7.66 2.18
CA THR A 294 15.30 -8.54 1.25
C THR A 294 14.55 -7.80 0.16
N LEU A 295 14.50 -6.47 0.24
CA LEU A 295 13.88 -5.67 -0.81
C LEU A 295 14.72 -5.73 -2.09
N ASN A 296 14.09 -6.16 -3.17
CA ASN A 296 14.67 -6.16 -4.52
C ASN A 296 13.59 -5.71 -5.50
N ILE A 297 13.75 -4.52 -6.05
CA ILE A 297 12.86 -3.95 -7.05
C ILE A 297 13.49 -4.14 -8.42
N LEU A 298 12.80 -4.82 -9.33
CA LEU A 298 13.26 -5.08 -10.68
C LEU A 298 12.34 -4.41 -11.69
N PHE A 299 12.95 -3.82 -12.71
CA PHE A 299 12.27 -3.13 -13.81
C PHE A 299 12.55 -3.85 -15.12
N SER A 300 11.52 -4.01 -15.95
CA SER A 300 11.65 -4.41 -17.34
C SER A 300 12.07 -3.19 -18.17
N ARG A 301 13.10 -3.34 -19.01
CA ARG A 301 13.54 -2.29 -19.94
C ARG A 301 13.63 -2.87 -21.34
N ARG A 302 13.10 -2.15 -22.32
CA ARG A 302 13.30 -2.49 -23.72
C ARG A 302 14.58 -1.85 -24.23
N ARG A 303 15.49 -2.65 -24.76
CA ARG A 303 16.72 -2.17 -25.41
C ARG A 303 16.44 -1.68 -26.83
N PRO A 304 17.33 -0.83 -27.40
CA PRO A 304 17.17 -0.39 -28.80
C PRO A 304 17.21 -1.52 -29.82
N ASP A 305 17.82 -2.67 -29.51
CA ASP A 305 17.86 -3.85 -30.36
C ASP A 305 16.58 -4.72 -30.29
N GLY A 306 15.57 -4.25 -29.52
CA GLY A 306 14.29 -4.94 -29.34
C GLY A 306 14.28 -6.02 -28.28
N THR A 307 15.43 -6.30 -27.63
CA THR A 307 15.50 -7.25 -26.50
C THR A 307 15.01 -6.62 -25.21
N THR A 308 14.56 -7.46 -24.26
CA THR A 308 14.15 -7.02 -22.92
C THR A 308 15.25 -7.32 -21.91
N GLU A 309 15.58 -6.32 -21.13
CA GLU A 309 16.50 -6.42 -19.99
C GLU A 309 15.70 -6.25 -18.68
N VAL A 310 16.14 -6.96 -17.64
CA VAL A 310 15.66 -6.76 -16.26
C VAL A 310 16.77 -6.09 -15.46
N ALA A 311 16.50 -4.91 -14.91
CA ALA A 311 17.43 -4.11 -14.14
C ALA A 311 16.88 -3.75 -12.77
N ASP A 312 17.77 -3.44 -11.82
CA ASP A 312 17.45 -3.07 -10.43
C ASP A 312 17.26 -1.56 -10.22
N GLN A 313 17.37 -0.76 -11.28
CA GLN A 313 17.19 0.69 -11.21
C GLN A 313 16.08 1.14 -12.17
N ALA A 314 15.34 2.14 -11.76
CA ALA A 314 14.21 2.68 -12.51
C ALA A 314 14.62 3.55 -13.74
N GLY A 315 15.88 3.59 -14.12
CA GLY A 315 16.40 4.26 -15.31
C GLY A 315 16.65 5.71 -15.13
#